data_118ed9342babe46788011ba79c99fd4f
#
_entry.id   118ed9342babe46788011ba79c99fd4f
#
_cell.length_a   1.000
_cell.length_b   1.000
_cell.length_c   1.000
_cell.angle_alpha   90.00
_cell.angle_beta   90.00
_cell.angle_gamma   90.00
#
_symmetry.space_group_name_H-M   'P 1'
#
loop_
_entity.id
_entity.type
_entity.pdbx_description
1 polymer ?
#
loop_
_entity_poly.entity_id
_entity_poly.type
_entity_poly.pdbx_seq_one_letter_code
_entity_poly.pdbx_strand_id
1 'polypeptide(L)'
;MVRFLHCADLHLDRSFEGMPQLSKWQQSLLTVNQEVWQRIVDLAIEKQADFVLLAGDTFHQNQPSLYIQNIFCQALQRLEKEGIEVVMCFGNHDYYTPQRYWFDFPENVHLFTEEAVSTLTLTTKSNERVAFSGFSYCQPWIEARKDIEFPYKAVDCDYHIGLYHGQQAGKYAPFQISELVSKGYDYWALGHIHVPTTLNEQPAIVYPGTPQGHTKKEVATGVMLVELTPQSCHFTPLHVASLSFGQVDYHMPVQSQRTQVLADLMAKLSAVSPGFYQLHWYHLSEQQLLEYSAATRLEILDYLNAQLQRAQKDVFVYEIVIDHEEQETSPAILPSMLSSQTFASEVLAKQLTEELAKNGLLGFVSLEELIPEVMRQARENLGYGAEEKE
;
A
#
# COMPACT_ATOMS: atom_id res chain seq x y z
N MET A 1 6.17 -26.11 17.73
CA MET A 1 5.85 -24.70 17.43
C MET A 1 6.39 -24.39 16.05
N VAL A 2 5.56 -23.92 15.18
CA VAL A 2 5.92 -23.57 13.80
C VAL A 2 6.02 -22.05 13.68
N ARG A 3 7.11 -21.55 13.10
CA ARG A 3 7.37 -20.12 12.93
C ARG A 3 7.61 -19.80 11.46
N PHE A 4 6.96 -18.76 10.95
CA PHE A 4 7.12 -18.37 9.56
C PHE A 4 6.93 -16.87 9.32
N LEU A 5 7.45 -16.40 8.20
CA LEU A 5 7.11 -15.08 7.68
C LEU A 5 6.02 -15.21 6.62
N HIS A 6 4.97 -14.41 6.74
CA HIS A 6 3.95 -14.25 5.73
C HIS A 6 4.15 -12.92 5.02
N CYS A 7 4.44 -12.99 3.72
CA CYS A 7 4.66 -11.88 2.81
C CYS A 7 3.68 -11.98 1.65
N ALA A 8 3.26 -10.84 1.12
CA ALA A 8 2.48 -10.73 -0.10
C ALA A 8 2.81 -9.41 -0.79
N ASP A 9 2.40 -9.24 -2.02
CA ASP A 9 2.43 -7.96 -2.73
C ASP A 9 3.82 -7.28 -2.69
N LEU A 10 4.89 -8.09 -2.91
CA LEU A 10 6.28 -7.60 -2.93
C LEU A 10 6.52 -6.61 -4.07
N HIS A 11 5.90 -6.87 -5.23
CA HIS A 11 6.02 -6.01 -6.40
C HIS A 11 7.46 -5.55 -6.68
N LEU A 12 8.40 -6.49 -6.74
CA LEU A 12 9.86 -6.24 -6.77
C LEU A 12 10.32 -5.30 -7.90
N ASP A 13 9.56 -5.22 -8.97
CA ASP A 13 9.82 -4.37 -10.15
C ASP A 13 8.88 -3.17 -10.27
N ARG A 14 8.08 -2.87 -9.20
CA ARG A 14 7.17 -1.71 -9.20
C ARG A 14 7.94 -0.42 -8.96
N SER A 15 7.57 0.60 -9.74
CA SER A 15 8.07 1.96 -9.55
C SER A 15 7.20 2.73 -8.54
N PHE A 16 7.78 3.76 -7.93
CA PHE A 16 7.03 4.71 -7.10
C PHE A 16 6.15 5.60 -7.98
N GLU A 17 4.90 5.81 -7.56
CA GLU A 17 3.87 6.48 -8.36
C GLU A 17 3.39 7.80 -7.72
N GLY A 18 2.83 8.68 -8.55
CA GLY A 18 2.16 9.89 -8.07
C GLY A 18 3.08 11.02 -7.61
N MET A 19 4.38 10.98 -7.98
CA MET A 19 5.37 11.96 -7.58
C MET A 19 6.12 12.51 -8.80
N PRO A 20 5.61 13.60 -9.42
CA PRO A 20 6.13 14.10 -10.70
C PRO A 20 7.60 14.55 -10.68
N GLN A 21 8.17 14.84 -9.51
CA GLN A 21 9.53 15.33 -9.36
C GLN A 21 10.59 14.26 -9.08
N LEU A 22 10.18 12.97 -9.01
CA LEU A 22 11.09 11.85 -8.74
C LEU A 22 12.12 11.55 -9.83
N SER A 23 12.04 12.18 -11.00
CA SER A 23 12.97 11.93 -12.10
C SER A 23 14.47 12.09 -11.72
N LYS A 24 14.77 12.93 -10.73
CA LYS A 24 16.13 13.12 -10.19
C LYS A 24 16.58 12.04 -9.21
N TRP A 25 15.63 11.25 -8.65
CA TRP A 25 15.84 10.22 -7.61
C TRP A 25 15.69 8.80 -8.14
N GLN A 26 15.27 8.64 -9.39
CA GLN A 26 14.91 7.35 -9.98
C GLN A 26 15.98 6.27 -9.82
N GLN A 27 17.27 6.64 -9.89
CA GLN A 27 18.35 5.65 -9.76
C GLN A 27 18.45 5.06 -8.34
N SER A 28 18.32 5.89 -7.30
CA SER A 28 18.35 5.40 -5.91
C SER A 28 17.09 4.62 -5.54
N LEU A 29 15.97 4.83 -6.24
CA LEU A 29 14.72 4.12 -5.98
C LEU A 29 14.64 2.75 -6.66
N LEU A 30 15.48 2.49 -7.67
CA LEU A 30 15.49 1.21 -8.39
C LEU A 30 15.91 0.02 -7.52
N THR A 31 16.69 0.25 -6.46
CA THR A 31 17.19 -0.81 -5.58
C THR A 31 16.35 -1.02 -4.32
N VAL A 32 15.44 -0.11 -4.01
CA VAL A 32 14.65 -0.12 -2.76
C VAL A 32 13.90 -1.45 -2.55
N ASN A 33 13.17 -1.91 -3.55
CA ASN A 33 12.41 -3.17 -3.44
C ASN A 33 13.35 -4.38 -3.27
N GLN A 34 14.51 -4.34 -3.92
CA GLN A 34 15.53 -5.39 -3.80
C GLN A 34 16.12 -5.43 -2.38
N GLU A 35 16.40 -4.27 -1.79
CA GLU A 35 16.87 -4.13 -0.42
C GLU A 35 15.83 -4.64 0.59
N VAL A 36 14.56 -4.32 0.35
CA VAL A 36 13.46 -4.83 1.17
C VAL A 36 13.36 -6.35 1.10
N TRP A 37 13.48 -6.94 -0.10
CA TRP A 37 13.51 -8.40 -0.24
C TRP A 37 14.70 -9.03 0.49
N GLN A 38 15.89 -8.44 0.41
CA GLN A 38 17.05 -8.93 1.17
C GLN A 38 16.80 -8.84 2.69
N ARG A 39 16.19 -7.76 3.19
CA ARG A 39 15.83 -7.64 4.61
C ARG A 39 14.82 -8.70 5.05
N ILE A 40 13.84 -9.05 4.21
CA ILE A 40 12.89 -10.13 4.51
C ILE A 40 13.64 -11.45 4.66
N VAL A 41 14.57 -11.75 3.76
CA VAL A 41 15.41 -12.96 3.84
C VAL A 41 16.28 -12.95 5.09
N ASP A 42 16.95 -11.82 5.39
CA ASP A 42 17.76 -11.67 6.61
C ASP A 42 16.91 -11.89 7.87
N LEU A 43 15.69 -11.34 7.87
CA LEU A 43 14.75 -11.50 8.96
C LEU A 43 14.28 -12.94 9.14
N ALA A 44 13.99 -13.67 8.05
CA ALA A 44 13.64 -15.09 8.10
C ALA A 44 14.76 -15.92 8.73
N ILE A 45 16.00 -15.62 8.37
CA ILE A 45 17.18 -16.27 8.92
C ILE A 45 17.37 -15.91 10.43
N GLU A 46 17.30 -14.63 10.77
CA GLU A 46 17.42 -14.14 12.14
C GLU A 46 16.37 -14.75 13.07
N LYS A 47 15.12 -14.80 12.62
CA LYS A 47 14.01 -15.36 13.38
C LYS A 47 13.97 -16.89 13.37
N GLN A 48 14.87 -17.54 12.63
CA GLN A 48 14.92 -18.99 12.48
C GLN A 48 13.54 -19.53 12.01
N ALA A 49 12.99 -18.92 10.96
CA ALA A 49 11.73 -19.35 10.41
C ALA A 49 11.83 -20.76 9.83
N ASP A 50 10.77 -21.54 9.97
CA ASP A 50 10.64 -22.85 9.30
C ASP A 50 10.39 -22.65 7.82
N PHE A 51 9.58 -21.60 7.47
CA PHE A 51 9.29 -21.28 6.09
C PHE A 51 8.93 -19.79 5.89
N VAL A 52 8.94 -19.38 4.63
CA VAL A 52 8.44 -18.10 4.15
C VAL A 52 7.25 -18.33 3.24
N LEU A 53 6.14 -17.68 3.48
CA LEU A 53 4.96 -17.70 2.61
C LEU A 53 4.96 -16.48 1.72
N LEU A 54 4.79 -16.68 0.41
CA LEU A 54 4.63 -15.63 -0.59
C LEU A 54 3.22 -15.76 -1.20
N ALA A 55 2.31 -14.93 -0.71
CA ALA A 55 0.89 -15.04 -1.06
C ALA A 55 0.50 -14.17 -2.28
N GLY A 56 1.28 -14.29 -3.36
CA GLY A 56 1.02 -13.67 -4.66
C GLY A 56 1.62 -12.27 -4.84
N ASP A 57 1.61 -11.79 -6.08
CA ASP A 57 2.11 -10.50 -6.51
C ASP A 57 3.57 -10.23 -6.07
N THR A 58 4.43 -11.22 -6.26
CA THR A 58 5.88 -11.09 -6.07
C THR A 58 6.47 -10.10 -7.06
N PHE A 59 5.95 -10.08 -8.30
CA PHE A 59 6.32 -9.13 -9.33
C PHE A 59 5.12 -8.27 -9.74
N HIS A 60 5.39 -7.03 -10.09
CA HIS A 60 4.36 -6.11 -10.56
C HIS A 60 4.04 -6.33 -12.05
N GLN A 61 5.06 -6.67 -12.83
CA GLN A 61 4.92 -6.95 -14.25
C GLN A 61 4.80 -8.45 -14.48
N ASN A 62 3.93 -8.83 -15.40
CA ASN A 62 3.78 -10.23 -15.77
C ASN A 62 5.01 -10.81 -16.54
N GLN A 63 5.95 -9.95 -16.91
CA GLN A 63 7.26 -10.32 -17.49
C GLN A 63 8.36 -9.55 -16.78
N PRO A 64 8.75 -9.97 -15.57
CA PRO A 64 9.84 -9.35 -14.83
C PRO A 64 11.17 -9.50 -15.58
N SER A 65 12.02 -8.49 -15.49
CA SER A 65 13.33 -8.54 -16.16
C SER A 65 14.19 -9.68 -15.64
N LEU A 66 15.10 -10.18 -16.50
CA LEU A 66 16.08 -11.20 -16.14
C LEU A 66 16.86 -10.81 -14.86
N TYR A 67 17.21 -9.55 -14.73
CA TYR A 67 17.93 -9.01 -13.58
C TYR A 67 17.14 -9.17 -12.27
N ILE A 68 15.87 -8.81 -12.26
CA ILE A 68 15.01 -8.93 -11.08
C ILE A 68 14.76 -10.39 -10.72
N GLN A 69 14.53 -11.25 -11.72
CA GLN A 69 14.39 -12.69 -11.50
C GLN A 69 15.65 -13.30 -10.87
N ASN A 70 16.83 -12.89 -11.34
CA ASN A 70 18.10 -13.37 -10.78
C ASN A 70 18.27 -12.95 -9.30
N ILE A 71 17.96 -11.68 -8.96
CA ILE A 71 18.02 -11.19 -7.57
C ILE A 71 17.06 -11.99 -6.69
N PHE A 72 15.85 -12.23 -7.17
CA PHE A 72 14.86 -13.02 -6.45
C PHE A 72 15.35 -14.43 -6.17
N CYS A 73 15.84 -15.13 -7.21
CA CYS A 73 16.36 -16.50 -7.09
C CYS A 73 17.60 -16.58 -6.18
N GLN A 74 18.53 -15.63 -6.26
CA GLN A 74 19.69 -15.61 -5.37
C GLN A 74 19.29 -15.49 -3.88
N ALA A 75 18.26 -14.73 -3.57
CA ALA A 75 17.77 -14.62 -2.22
C ALA A 75 17.06 -15.90 -1.75
N LEU A 76 16.31 -16.58 -2.64
CA LEU A 76 15.72 -17.90 -2.36
C LEU A 76 16.82 -18.95 -2.07
N GLN A 77 17.92 -18.93 -2.82
CA GLN A 77 19.08 -19.80 -2.57
C GLN A 77 19.75 -19.54 -1.21
N ARG A 78 19.65 -18.31 -0.67
CA ARG A 78 20.12 -18.03 0.70
C ARG A 78 19.22 -18.71 1.73
N LEU A 79 17.90 -18.68 1.54
CA LEU A 79 16.96 -19.43 2.39
C LEU A 79 17.20 -20.95 2.31
N GLU A 80 17.44 -21.48 1.11
CA GLU A 80 17.76 -22.88 0.89
C GLU A 80 18.98 -23.34 1.71
N LYS A 81 20.07 -22.55 1.69
CA LYS A 81 21.30 -22.86 2.46
C LYS A 81 21.06 -22.91 3.98
N GLU A 82 20.10 -22.16 4.47
CA GLU A 82 19.68 -22.15 5.88
C GLU A 82 18.58 -23.19 6.18
N GLY A 83 18.15 -23.94 5.15
CA GLY A 83 17.09 -24.94 5.25
C GLY A 83 15.73 -24.31 5.61
N ILE A 84 15.44 -23.14 5.08
CA ILE A 84 14.15 -22.46 5.22
C ILE A 84 13.37 -22.74 3.95
N GLU A 85 12.19 -23.36 4.10
CA GLU A 85 11.30 -23.66 2.98
C GLU A 85 10.53 -22.40 2.54
N VAL A 86 10.14 -22.36 1.26
CA VAL A 86 9.33 -21.29 0.70
C VAL A 86 8.08 -21.87 0.06
N VAL A 87 6.91 -21.42 0.46
CA VAL A 87 5.64 -21.80 -0.16
C VAL A 87 5.07 -20.59 -0.87
N MET A 88 4.85 -20.70 -2.17
CA MET A 88 4.52 -19.56 -3.02
C MET A 88 3.32 -19.84 -3.92
N CYS A 89 2.43 -18.85 -4.01
CA CYS A 89 1.45 -18.75 -5.08
C CYS A 89 1.66 -17.46 -5.89
N PHE A 90 1.04 -17.39 -7.08
CA PHE A 90 1.10 -16.24 -7.97
C PHE A 90 -0.23 -15.47 -7.91
N GLY A 91 -0.13 -14.14 -7.93
CA GLY A 91 -1.28 -13.24 -7.91
C GLY A 91 -1.72 -12.80 -9.31
N ASN A 92 -2.49 -11.73 -9.35
CA ASN A 92 -3.06 -11.22 -10.59
C ASN A 92 -2.07 -10.39 -11.43
N HIS A 93 -1.03 -9.82 -10.82
CA HIS A 93 0.04 -9.13 -11.54
C HIS A 93 1.05 -10.09 -12.14
N ASP A 94 1.46 -11.07 -11.38
CA ASP A 94 2.49 -12.05 -11.76
C ASP A 94 1.92 -13.42 -12.12
N TYR A 95 0.67 -13.50 -12.61
CA TYR A 95 -0.02 -14.76 -12.89
C TYR A 95 0.88 -15.77 -13.61
N TYR A 96 0.80 -17.04 -13.17
CA TYR A 96 1.76 -18.08 -13.55
C TYR A 96 1.73 -18.41 -15.04
N THR A 97 2.90 -18.38 -15.66
CA THR A 97 3.16 -18.86 -17.01
C THR A 97 4.60 -19.38 -17.04
N PRO A 98 4.83 -20.68 -17.22
CA PRO A 98 6.18 -21.28 -17.11
C PRO A 98 7.22 -20.60 -17.98
N GLN A 99 6.85 -20.18 -19.19
CA GLN A 99 7.76 -19.57 -20.17
C GLN A 99 8.28 -18.18 -19.79
N ARG A 100 7.81 -17.59 -18.68
CA ARG A 100 8.28 -16.29 -18.20
C ARG A 100 9.53 -16.34 -17.36
N TYR A 101 9.81 -17.51 -16.77
CA TYR A 101 10.92 -17.68 -15.86
C TYR A 101 12.15 -18.19 -16.59
N TRP A 102 13.26 -17.47 -16.44
CA TRP A 102 14.55 -17.80 -17.03
C TRP A 102 15.41 -18.66 -16.13
N PHE A 103 15.06 -18.76 -14.85
CA PHE A 103 15.76 -19.53 -13.84
C PHE A 103 14.82 -20.56 -13.26
N ASP A 104 15.33 -21.75 -13.00
CA ASP A 104 14.65 -22.72 -12.18
C ASP A 104 14.61 -22.24 -10.74
N PHE A 105 13.50 -22.47 -10.07
CA PHE A 105 13.39 -22.19 -8.65
C PHE A 105 14.24 -23.20 -7.86
N PRO A 106 14.89 -22.77 -6.73
CA PRO A 106 15.62 -23.69 -5.84
C PRO A 106 14.72 -24.79 -5.27
N GLU A 107 15.33 -25.90 -4.81
CA GLU A 107 14.58 -27.08 -4.33
C GLU A 107 13.71 -26.81 -3.10
N ASN A 108 14.06 -25.81 -2.29
CA ASN A 108 13.28 -25.36 -1.12
C ASN A 108 12.01 -24.57 -1.48
N VAL A 109 11.71 -24.36 -2.77
CA VAL A 109 10.57 -23.55 -3.21
C VAL A 109 9.45 -24.45 -3.72
N HIS A 110 8.32 -24.40 -3.03
CA HIS A 110 7.11 -25.16 -3.34
C HIS A 110 6.07 -24.23 -3.95
N LEU A 111 5.74 -24.45 -5.22
CA LEU A 111 4.88 -23.58 -6.01
C LEU A 111 3.49 -24.16 -6.16
N PHE A 112 2.48 -23.32 -5.97
CA PHE A 112 1.17 -23.55 -6.57
C PHE A 112 1.21 -22.96 -8.00
N THR A 113 0.98 -23.78 -9.01
CA THR A 113 1.14 -23.39 -10.42
C THR A 113 -0.16 -23.44 -11.23
N GLU A 114 -1.25 -23.85 -10.60
CA GLU A 114 -2.55 -24.02 -11.23
C GLU A 114 -3.62 -23.17 -10.57
N GLU A 115 -4.68 -22.85 -11.32
CA GLU A 115 -5.84 -22.16 -10.80
C GLU A 115 -6.69 -23.07 -9.89
N ALA A 116 -6.61 -24.36 -10.06
CA ALA A 116 -7.24 -25.34 -9.16
C ALA A 116 -6.56 -25.35 -7.80
N VAL A 117 -7.35 -25.38 -6.74
CA VAL A 117 -6.81 -25.53 -5.38
C VAL A 117 -6.15 -26.89 -5.20
N SER A 118 -4.92 -26.90 -4.73
CA SER A 118 -4.17 -28.11 -4.41
C SER A 118 -3.58 -28.03 -3.00
N THR A 119 -3.13 -29.17 -2.48
CA THR A 119 -2.53 -29.26 -1.14
C THR A 119 -1.19 -29.98 -1.21
N LEU A 120 -0.21 -29.42 -0.54
CA LEU A 120 1.09 -30.03 -0.30
C LEU A 120 1.35 -30.12 1.22
N THR A 121 2.26 -30.99 1.62
CA THR A 121 2.62 -31.15 3.04
C THR A 121 4.13 -31.10 3.19
N LEU A 122 4.62 -30.29 4.12
CA LEU A 122 6.02 -30.19 4.50
C LEU A 122 6.19 -30.65 5.95
N THR A 123 7.39 -31.07 6.29
CA THR A 123 7.77 -31.38 7.67
C THR A 123 8.81 -30.39 8.13
N THR A 124 8.56 -29.72 9.24
CA THR A 124 9.49 -28.76 9.84
C THR A 124 10.72 -29.46 10.42
N LYS A 125 11.76 -28.68 10.75
CA LYS A 125 12.95 -29.17 11.47
C LYS A 125 12.60 -29.80 12.83
N SER A 126 11.50 -29.34 13.45
CA SER A 126 10.98 -29.87 14.72
C SER A 126 10.02 -31.06 14.52
N ASN A 127 9.92 -31.59 13.32
CA ASN A 127 9.09 -32.74 12.94
C ASN A 127 7.57 -32.51 13.01
N GLU A 128 7.09 -31.24 12.99
CA GLU A 128 5.68 -30.94 12.77
C GLU A 128 5.33 -31.10 11.29
N ARG A 129 4.18 -31.67 11.01
CA ARG A 129 3.62 -31.80 9.66
C ARG A 129 2.69 -30.64 9.37
N VAL A 130 3.03 -29.82 8.39
CA VAL A 130 2.25 -28.65 7.98
C VAL A 130 1.69 -28.86 6.60
N ALA A 131 0.37 -28.87 6.46
CA ALA A 131 -0.31 -28.86 5.18
C ALA A 131 -0.51 -27.41 4.70
N PHE A 132 -0.31 -27.19 3.40
CA PHE A 132 -0.55 -25.92 2.74
C PHE A 132 -1.53 -26.17 1.60
N SER A 133 -2.62 -25.43 1.58
CA SER A 133 -3.54 -25.42 0.43
C SER A 133 -3.51 -24.05 -0.22
N GLY A 134 -3.50 -24.04 -1.54
CA GLY A 134 -3.43 -22.80 -2.30
C GLY A 134 -3.73 -23.01 -3.78
N PHE A 135 -3.80 -21.91 -4.50
CA PHE A 135 -3.95 -21.82 -5.95
C PHE A 135 -3.16 -20.64 -6.48
N SER A 136 -2.97 -20.56 -7.78
CA SER A 136 -2.36 -19.42 -8.43
C SER A 136 -3.24 -18.86 -9.53
N TYR A 137 -3.07 -17.59 -9.82
CA TYR A 137 -3.60 -17.02 -11.04
C TYR A 137 -2.84 -17.56 -12.24
N CYS A 138 -3.56 -17.96 -13.28
CA CYS A 138 -3.02 -18.29 -14.61
C CYS A 138 -3.46 -17.26 -15.66
N GLN A 139 -4.20 -16.24 -15.24
CA GLN A 139 -4.70 -15.12 -16.01
C GLN A 139 -4.88 -13.90 -15.08
N PRO A 140 -5.03 -12.65 -15.59
CA PRO A 140 -5.05 -11.45 -14.76
C PRO A 140 -6.20 -11.33 -13.76
N TRP A 141 -7.26 -12.14 -13.87
CA TRP A 141 -8.43 -12.11 -12.98
C TRP A 141 -9.04 -13.50 -12.83
N ILE A 142 -9.67 -13.73 -11.70
CA ILE A 142 -10.48 -14.91 -11.39
C ILE A 142 -11.79 -14.42 -10.79
N GLU A 143 -12.88 -14.50 -11.54
CA GLU A 143 -14.21 -14.05 -11.08
C GLU A 143 -14.91 -15.11 -10.22
N ALA A 144 -14.49 -16.36 -10.36
CA ALA A 144 -15.02 -17.46 -9.57
C ALA A 144 -14.56 -17.40 -8.10
N ARG A 145 -15.44 -17.83 -7.20
CA ARG A 145 -15.10 -18.03 -5.79
C ARG A 145 -14.21 -19.24 -5.63
N LYS A 146 -12.97 -19.03 -5.18
CA LYS A 146 -12.00 -20.09 -4.91
C LYS A 146 -12.08 -20.66 -3.50
N ASP A 147 -12.62 -19.90 -2.54
CA ASP A 147 -12.77 -20.32 -1.16
C ASP A 147 -13.58 -21.63 -1.01
N ILE A 148 -14.55 -21.87 -1.87
CA ILE A 148 -15.35 -23.10 -1.87
C ILE A 148 -14.57 -24.34 -2.30
N GLU A 149 -13.51 -24.18 -3.11
CA GLU A 149 -12.68 -25.29 -3.63
C GLU A 149 -11.68 -25.82 -2.58
N PHE A 150 -11.38 -25.04 -1.53
CA PHE A 150 -10.46 -25.47 -0.49
C PHE A 150 -11.01 -26.67 0.27
N PRO A 151 -10.21 -27.72 0.48
CA PRO A 151 -10.61 -28.86 1.29
C PRO A 151 -10.78 -28.43 2.76
N TYR A 152 -11.42 -29.24 3.57
CA TYR A 152 -11.36 -29.09 5.01
C TYR A 152 -9.97 -29.41 5.55
N LYS A 153 -9.66 -28.94 6.79
CA LYS A 153 -8.37 -29.24 7.44
C LYS A 153 -8.01 -30.72 7.35
N ALA A 154 -6.80 -30.99 6.89
CA ALA A 154 -6.29 -32.35 6.79
C ALA A 154 -6.14 -32.99 8.18
N VAL A 155 -6.54 -34.24 8.29
CA VAL A 155 -6.53 -34.98 9.59
C VAL A 155 -5.14 -35.51 9.94
N ASP A 156 -4.22 -35.59 8.98
CA ASP A 156 -2.89 -36.16 9.13
C ASP A 156 -1.79 -35.10 9.19
N CYS A 157 -2.13 -33.86 9.57
CA CYS A 157 -1.19 -32.77 9.79
C CYS A 157 -1.40 -32.12 11.16
N ASP A 158 -0.34 -31.53 11.70
CA ASP A 158 -0.40 -30.75 12.94
C ASP A 158 -1.04 -29.39 12.68
N TYR A 159 -0.68 -28.77 11.56
CA TYR A 159 -1.21 -27.47 11.15
C TYR A 159 -1.61 -27.46 9.68
N HIS A 160 -2.62 -26.69 9.34
CA HIS A 160 -3.07 -26.48 7.97
C HIS A 160 -3.17 -24.96 7.69
N ILE A 161 -2.44 -24.49 6.68
CA ILE A 161 -2.34 -23.09 6.29
C ILE A 161 -2.92 -22.93 4.88
N GLY A 162 -3.79 -21.94 4.70
CA GLY A 162 -4.31 -21.56 3.39
C GLY A 162 -3.52 -20.38 2.81
N LEU A 163 -3.09 -20.47 1.54
CA LEU A 163 -2.58 -19.34 0.77
C LEU A 163 -3.66 -18.89 -0.21
N TYR A 164 -4.01 -17.60 -0.14
CA TYR A 164 -5.10 -17.05 -0.93
C TYR A 164 -4.76 -15.64 -1.43
N HIS A 165 -4.58 -15.47 -2.72
CA HIS A 165 -4.47 -14.14 -3.30
C HIS A 165 -5.83 -13.70 -3.83
N GLY A 166 -6.46 -12.67 -3.22
CA GLY A 166 -7.79 -12.21 -3.61
C GLY A 166 -8.44 -11.25 -2.63
N GLN A 167 -9.71 -10.93 -2.88
CA GLN A 167 -10.48 -9.95 -2.11
C GLN A 167 -11.90 -10.46 -1.80
N GLN A 168 -12.62 -9.79 -0.87
CA GLN A 168 -13.96 -10.23 -0.47
C GLN A 168 -15.02 -10.03 -1.55
N ALA A 169 -14.82 -9.09 -2.47
CA ALA A 169 -15.77 -8.80 -3.55
C ALA A 169 -15.04 -8.32 -4.81
N GLY A 170 -15.63 -8.53 -5.99
CA GLY A 170 -15.05 -8.10 -7.27
C GLY A 170 -14.56 -9.28 -8.10
N LYS A 171 -13.55 -9.04 -8.95
CA LYS A 171 -13.06 -9.98 -9.96
C LYS A 171 -11.71 -10.65 -9.64
N TYR A 172 -11.23 -10.49 -8.40
CA TYR A 172 -9.96 -11.06 -7.97
C TYR A 172 -10.22 -12.13 -6.92
N ALA A 173 -10.55 -13.35 -7.39
CA ALA A 173 -10.87 -14.52 -6.58
C ALA A 173 -11.71 -14.16 -5.34
N PRO A 174 -12.96 -13.72 -5.52
CA PRO A 174 -13.79 -13.28 -4.41
C PRO A 174 -14.02 -14.42 -3.40
N PHE A 175 -14.06 -14.07 -2.09
CA PHE A 175 -14.26 -15.04 -1.03
C PHE A 175 -15.17 -14.52 0.09
N GLN A 176 -15.66 -15.44 0.92
CA GLN A 176 -16.39 -15.13 2.14
C GLN A 176 -15.59 -15.58 3.36
N ILE A 177 -15.48 -14.71 4.36
CA ILE A 177 -14.74 -15.01 5.62
C ILE A 177 -15.34 -16.26 6.29
N SER A 178 -16.67 -16.36 6.33
CA SER A 178 -17.36 -17.52 6.91
C SER A 178 -16.99 -18.85 6.24
N GLU A 179 -16.75 -18.85 4.93
CA GLU A 179 -16.32 -20.04 4.21
C GLU A 179 -14.90 -20.43 4.62
N LEU A 180 -13.95 -19.46 4.66
CA LEU A 180 -12.59 -19.72 5.11
C LEU A 180 -12.56 -20.25 6.56
N VAL A 181 -13.33 -19.64 7.46
CA VAL A 181 -13.46 -20.10 8.86
C VAL A 181 -13.98 -21.53 8.92
N SER A 182 -14.97 -21.89 8.07
CA SER A 182 -15.58 -23.22 8.06
C SER A 182 -14.61 -24.35 7.71
N LYS A 183 -13.51 -24.06 6.99
CA LYS A 183 -12.51 -25.07 6.58
C LYS A 183 -11.69 -25.61 7.76
N GLY A 184 -11.64 -24.89 8.89
CA GLY A 184 -10.96 -25.33 10.10
C GLY A 184 -9.43 -25.20 10.06
N TYR A 185 -8.87 -24.36 9.18
CA TYR A 185 -7.43 -24.10 9.09
C TYR A 185 -6.92 -23.31 10.29
N ASP A 186 -5.63 -23.39 10.54
CA ASP A 186 -5.00 -22.69 11.66
C ASP A 186 -4.59 -21.26 11.30
N TYR A 187 -4.32 -21.00 10.00
CA TYR A 187 -3.94 -19.67 9.50
C TYR A 187 -4.32 -19.53 8.02
N TRP A 188 -4.73 -18.33 7.63
CA TRP A 188 -4.94 -17.94 6.24
C TRP A 188 -4.00 -16.79 5.87
N ALA A 189 -3.05 -17.11 4.99
CA ALA A 189 -2.12 -16.14 4.41
C ALA A 189 -2.75 -15.52 3.16
N LEU A 190 -3.24 -14.28 3.31
CA LEU A 190 -3.89 -13.55 2.21
C LEU A 190 -2.91 -12.61 1.51
N GLY A 191 -3.11 -12.38 0.21
CA GLY A 191 -2.47 -11.32 -0.58
C GLY A 191 -3.50 -10.55 -1.41
N HIS A 192 -3.08 -9.50 -2.12
CA HIS A 192 -3.84 -8.58 -2.95
C HIS A 192 -4.14 -7.21 -2.30
N ILE A 193 -4.38 -7.15 -1.02
CA ILE A 193 -4.66 -5.90 -0.31
C ILE A 193 -3.37 -5.37 0.31
N HIS A 194 -2.91 -4.21 -0.19
CA HIS A 194 -1.62 -3.62 0.18
C HIS A 194 -1.57 -3.02 1.59
N VAL A 195 -2.73 -2.84 2.25
CA VAL A 195 -2.81 -2.33 3.60
C VAL A 195 -2.95 -3.49 4.59
N PRO A 196 -2.09 -3.61 5.60
CA PRO A 196 -2.18 -4.66 6.61
C PRO A 196 -3.57 -4.69 7.24
N THR A 197 -4.22 -5.86 7.17
CA THR A 197 -5.61 -6.00 7.62
C THR A 197 -5.84 -7.39 8.19
N THR A 198 -6.36 -7.46 9.41
CA THR A 198 -6.84 -8.71 10.02
C THR A 198 -8.34 -8.81 9.83
N LEU A 199 -8.79 -9.82 9.09
CA LEU A 199 -10.21 -10.05 8.82
C LEU A 199 -10.87 -10.94 9.89
N ASN A 200 -10.08 -11.82 10.52
CA ASN A 200 -10.53 -12.71 11.59
C ASN A 200 -9.34 -13.07 12.47
N GLU A 201 -9.55 -13.26 13.77
CA GLU A 201 -8.48 -13.59 14.71
C GLU A 201 -8.33 -15.10 14.96
N GLN A 202 -9.44 -15.87 14.91
CA GLN A 202 -9.46 -17.31 15.16
C GLN A 202 -10.46 -18.02 14.22
N PRO A 203 -9.95 -18.75 13.19
CA PRO A 203 -8.57 -18.78 12.74
C PRO A 203 -8.10 -17.42 12.28
N ALA A 204 -6.80 -17.15 12.37
CA ALA A 204 -6.26 -15.90 11.88
C ALA A 204 -6.36 -15.83 10.34
N ILE A 205 -7.02 -14.79 9.82
CA ILE A 205 -7.18 -14.49 8.40
C ILE A 205 -6.60 -13.12 8.16
N VAL A 206 -5.42 -13.03 7.52
CA VAL A 206 -4.57 -11.84 7.57
C VAL A 206 -4.05 -11.46 6.20
N TYR A 207 -4.18 -10.18 5.84
CA TYR A 207 -3.38 -9.52 4.81
C TYR A 207 -2.16 -8.87 5.48
N PRO A 208 -0.92 -9.20 5.10
CA PRO A 208 0.27 -8.58 5.66
C PRO A 208 0.46 -7.14 5.13
N GLY A 209 -0.21 -6.80 4.03
CA GLY A 209 0.05 -5.62 3.23
C GLY A 209 1.27 -5.76 2.32
N THR A 210 1.66 -4.66 1.68
CA THR A 210 2.90 -4.63 0.90
C THR A 210 4.11 -4.38 1.81
N PRO A 211 5.25 -5.05 1.59
CA PRO A 211 6.47 -4.80 2.38
C PRO A 211 7.07 -3.41 2.16
N GLN A 212 6.90 -2.84 0.96
CA GLN A 212 7.33 -1.50 0.58
C GLN A 212 6.15 -0.75 -0.05
N GLY A 213 5.73 0.35 0.56
CA GLY A 213 4.74 1.25 -0.04
C GLY A 213 5.31 1.97 -1.26
N HIS A 214 4.54 2.03 -2.35
CA HIS A 214 4.90 2.72 -3.59
C HIS A 214 4.04 3.95 -3.86
N THR A 215 2.98 4.12 -3.09
CA THR A 215 2.03 5.25 -3.18
C THR A 215 1.78 5.86 -1.80
N LYS A 216 1.33 7.11 -1.78
CA LYS A 216 0.97 7.82 -0.54
C LYS A 216 -0.18 7.19 0.26
N LYS A 217 -0.87 6.20 -0.30
CA LYS A 217 -1.93 5.45 0.39
C LYS A 217 -1.41 4.24 1.16
N GLU A 218 -0.20 3.79 0.85
CA GLU A 218 0.44 2.59 1.42
C GLU A 218 1.39 3.00 2.56
N VAL A 219 0.87 3.69 3.57
CA VAL A 219 1.66 4.21 4.72
C VAL A 219 2.07 3.09 5.67
N ALA A 220 1.13 2.18 5.98
CA ALA A 220 1.41 1.00 6.79
C ALA A 220 1.95 -0.11 5.88
N THR A 221 3.13 -0.60 6.18
CA THR A 221 3.85 -1.59 5.37
C THR A 221 4.53 -2.62 6.27
N GLY A 222 4.78 -3.82 5.75
CA GLY A 222 5.53 -4.82 6.50
C GLY A 222 5.29 -6.25 6.03
N VAL A 223 5.71 -7.17 6.88
CA VAL A 223 5.47 -8.61 6.78
C VAL A 223 4.95 -9.11 8.11
N MET A 224 4.28 -10.26 8.15
CA MET A 224 3.83 -10.86 9.40
C MET A 224 4.79 -11.95 9.84
N LEU A 225 5.32 -11.84 11.06
CA LEU A 225 5.92 -12.97 11.76
C LEU A 225 4.80 -13.75 12.46
N VAL A 226 4.67 -15.02 12.14
CA VAL A 226 3.61 -15.88 12.67
C VAL A 226 4.23 -17.03 13.47
N GLU A 227 3.67 -17.29 14.64
CA GLU A 227 4.05 -18.38 15.53
C GLU A 227 2.80 -19.22 15.86
N LEU A 228 2.79 -20.46 15.36
CA LEU A 228 1.70 -21.40 15.60
C LEU A 228 2.10 -22.41 16.67
N THR A 229 1.24 -22.55 17.66
CA THR A 229 1.25 -23.64 18.64
C THR A 229 -0.07 -24.39 18.59
N PRO A 230 -0.19 -25.58 19.19
CA PRO A 230 -1.48 -26.27 19.26
C PRO A 230 -2.59 -25.48 19.98
N GLN A 231 -2.24 -24.46 20.77
CA GLN A 231 -3.16 -23.68 21.59
C GLN A 231 -3.37 -22.25 21.09
N SER A 232 -2.45 -21.74 20.26
CA SER A 232 -2.51 -20.31 19.88
C SER A 232 -1.85 -20.05 18.52
N CYS A 233 -2.33 -19.01 17.87
CA CYS A 233 -1.71 -18.36 16.73
C CYS A 233 -1.35 -16.92 17.15
N HIS A 234 -0.06 -16.62 17.17
CA HIS A 234 0.42 -15.27 17.38
C HIS A 234 0.99 -14.73 16.07
N PHE A 235 0.60 -13.53 15.67
CA PHE A 235 1.13 -12.86 14.49
C PHE A 235 1.48 -11.41 14.82
N THR A 236 2.66 -11.00 14.40
CA THR A 236 3.22 -9.69 14.70
C THR A 236 3.68 -9.02 13.42
N PRO A 237 3.21 -7.81 13.12
CA PRO A 237 3.71 -7.06 11.97
C PRO A 237 5.14 -6.61 12.22
N LEU A 238 6.01 -6.84 11.23
CA LEU A 238 7.41 -6.43 11.24
C LEU A 238 7.66 -5.44 10.11
N HIS A 239 8.20 -4.29 10.45
CA HIS A 239 8.52 -3.25 9.48
C HIS A 239 9.82 -3.59 8.74
N VAL A 240 9.76 -3.63 7.41
CA VAL A 240 10.90 -3.95 6.53
C VAL A 240 11.14 -2.91 5.45
N ALA A 241 10.24 -1.95 5.27
CA ALA A 241 10.35 -0.92 4.25
C ALA A 241 11.64 -0.11 4.39
N SER A 242 12.26 0.20 3.25
CA SER A 242 13.42 1.10 3.18
C SER A 242 13.01 2.55 3.22
N LEU A 243 11.86 2.87 2.62
CA LEU A 243 11.30 4.22 2.54
C LEU A 243 9.87 4.19 3.03
N SER A 244 9.51 5.11 3.90
CA SER A 244 8.16 5.26 4.44
C SER A 244 7.46 6.47 3.85
N PHE A 245 6.14 6.39 3.70
CA PHE A 245 5.33 7.58 3.48
C PHE A 245 4.91 8.14 4.83
N GLY A 246 5.00 9.45 4.98
CA GLY A 246 4.67 10.10 6.24
C GLY A 246 4.23 11.55 6.08
N GLN A 247 3.93 12.14 7.22
CA GLN A 247 3.53 13.53 7.35
C GLN A 247 4.48 14.24 8.32
N VAL A 248 4.80 15.48 8.05
CA VAL A 248 5.54 16.37 8.96
C VAL A 248 4.72 17.61 9.23
N ASP A 249 4.35 17.78 10.49
CA ASP A 249 3.54 18.93 10.92
C ASP A 249 4.42 20.12 11.24
N TYR A 250 4.03 21.27 10.70
CA TYR A 250 4.68 22.55 10.95
C TYR A 250 3.65 23.61 11.35
N HIS A 251 3.72 24.02 12.60
CA HIS A 251 2.90 25.11 13.12
C HIS A 251 3.60 26.44 12.82
N MET A 252 2.98 27.26 11.96
CA MET A 252 3.56 28.51 11.50
C MET A 252 3.61 29.51 12.66
N PRO A 253 4.81 30.04 13.01
CA PRO A 253 4.89 31.08 14.04
C PRO A 253 4.17 32.35 13.62
N VAL A 254 3.52 33.03 14.57
CA VAL A 254 2.77 34.29 14.33
C VAL A 254 3.64 35.39 13.73
N GLN A 255 4.90 35.46 14.17
CA GLN A 255 5.93 36.33 13.60
C GLN A 255 7.16 35.49 13.30
N SER A 256 7.49 35.32 12.04
CA SER A 256 8.68 34.59 11.63
C SER A 256 9.32 35.24 10.40
N GLN A 257 10.64 35.25 10.38
CA GLN A 257 11.38 35.59 9.16
C GLN A 257 11.40 34.34 8.23
N ARG A 258 11.31 34.54 6.93
CA ARG A 258 11.35 33.45 5.95
C ARG A 258 12.56 32.51 6.12
N THR A 259 13.71 33.09 6.46
CA THR A 259 14.94 32.34 6.74
C THR A 259 14.78 31.39 7.93
N GLN A 260 14.06 31.83 8.98
CA GLN A 260 13.79 30.98 10.14
C GLN A 260 12.84 29.84 9.77
N VAL A 261 11.77 30.12 9.04
CA VAL A 261 10.84 29.08 8.55
C VAL A 261 11.58 27.98 7.77
N LEU A 262 12.46 28.37 6.84
CA LEU A 262 13.26 27.41 6.07
C LEU A 262 14.22 26.61 6.96
N ALA A 263 14.86 27.24 7.93
CA ALA A 263 15.76 26.55 8.87
C ALA A 263 15.01 25.55 9.74
N ASP A 264 13.86 25.92 10.27
CA ASP A 264 13.04 25.05 11.11
C ASP A 264 12.50 23.85 10.31
N LEU A 265 12.04 24.06 9.06
CA LEU A 265 11.61 23.00 8.17
C LEU A 265 12.75 22.02 7.86
N MET A 266 13.93 22.55 7.55
CA MET A 266 15.12 21.72 7.30
C MET A 266 15.52 20.92 8.54
N ALA A 267 15.46 21.50 9.73
CA ALA A 267 15.76 20.80 10.99
C ALA A 267 14.77 19.64 11.22
N LYS A 268 13.45 19.89 11.05
CA LYS A 268 12.42 18.84 11.19
C LYS A 268 12.62 17.72 10.17
N LEU A 269 12.80 18.06 8.90
CA LEU A 269 12.99 17.08 7.82
C LEU A 269 14.31 16.29 7.95
N SER A 270 15.34 16.88 8.55
CA SER A 270 16.60 16.17 8.79
C SER A 270 16.50 15.16 9.94
N ALA A 271 15.47 15.23 10.76
CA ALA A 271 15.26 14.38 11.93
C ALA A 271 14.32 13.18 11.67
N VAL A 272 13.61 13.16 10.52
CA VAL A 272 12.74 12.04 10.17
C VAL A 272 13.51 10.89 9.52
N SER A 273 12.92 9.72 9.51
CA SER A 273 13.45 8.53 8.83
C SER A 273 13.48 8.71 7.31
N PRO A 274 14.26 7.93 6.55
CA PRO A 274 14.20 7.92 5.10
C PRO A 274 12.78 7.73 4.58
N GLY A 275 12.36 8.56 3.60
CA GLY A 275 11.00 8.44 3.06
C GLY A 275 10.48 9.66 2.31
N PHE A 276 9.20 9.57 1.98
CA PHE A 276 8.44 10.58 1.26
C PHE A 276 7.46 11.26 2.21
N TYR A 277 7.51 12.58 2.28
CA TYR A 277 6.77 13.33 3.27
C TYR A 277 5.88 14.40 2.66
N GLN A 278 4.66 14.51 3.22
CA GLN A 278 3.78 15.64 3.05
C GLN A 278 4.03 16.61 4.21
N LEU A 279 4.28 17.89 3.91
CA LEU A 279 4.36 18.93 4.94
C LEU A 279 2.97 19.51 5.18
N HIS A 280 2.52 19.44 6.41
CA HIS A 280 1.26 20.02 6.85
C HIS A 280 1.54 21.30 7.63
N TRP A 281 1.06 22.43 7.10
CA TRP A 281 1.23 23.75 7.71
C TRP A 281 -0.04 24.19 8.39
N TYR A 282 0.08 24.51 9.66
CA TYR A 282 -1.02 24.91 10.54
C TYR A 282 -0.86 26.35 10.99
N HIS A 283 -1.96 26.99 11.40
CA HIS A 283 -2.01 28.32 12.04
C HIS A 283 -1.48 29.48 11.18
N LEU A 284 -1.68 29.43 9.87
CA LEU A 284 -1.31 30.52 8.99
C LEU A 284 -2.31 31.70 9.15
N SER A 285 -1.78 32.89 9.37
CA SER A 285 -2.57 34.14 9.28
C SER A 285 -2.98 34.42 7.82
N GLU A 286 -4.00 35.27 7.62
CA GLU A 286 -4.42 35.69 6.27
C GLU A 286 -3.25 36.28 5.46
N GLN A 287 -2.39 37.07 6.10
CA GLN A 287 -1.21 37.64 5.46
C GLN A 287 -0.23 36.57 5.04
N GLN A 288 -0.01 35.54 5.87
CA GLN A 288 0.87 34.40 5.56
C GLN A 288 0.26 33.53 4.44
N LEU A 289 -1.06 33.37 4.40
CA LEU A 289 -1.73 32.65 3.30
C LEU A 289 -1.49 33.32 1.94
N LEU A 290 -1.50 34.66 1.89
CA LEU A 290 -1.15 35.41 0.68
C LEU A 290 0.33 35.31 0.33
N GLU A 291 1.21 35.36 1.34
CA GLU A 291 2.67 35.27 1.17
C GLU A 291 3.11 33.87 0.68
N TYR A 292 2.55 32.81 1.26
CA TYR A 292 2.83 31.43 0.91
C TYR A 292 1.84 30.89 -0.13
N SER A 293 1.69 31.60 -1.22
CA SER A 293 0.88 31.19 -2.38
C SER A 293 1.27 29.80 -2.89
N ALA A 294 0.45 29.20 -3.74
CA ALA A 294 0.77 27.90 -4.35
C ALA A 294 2.12 27.92 -5.09
N ALA A 295 2.43 29.02 -5.80
CA ALA A 295 3.73 29.18 -6.48
C ALA A 295 4.90 29.25 -5.49
N THR A 296 4.76 30.02 -4.39
CA THR A 296 5.79 30.12 -3.36
C THR A 296 6.03 28.78 -2.66
N ARG A 297 4.95 27.99 -2.40
CA ARG A 297 5.11 26.66 -1.82
C ARG A 297 5.87 25.68 -2.73
N LEU A 298 5.66 25.76 -4.03
CA LEU A 298 6.44 24.96 -4.99
C LEU A 298 7.92 25.34 -4.98
N GLU A 299 8.27 26.62 -4.91
CA GLU A 299 9.65 27.09 -4.80
C GLU A 299 10.30 26.60 -3.49
N ILE A 300 9.57 26.65 -2.37
CA ILE A 300 10.04 26.13 -1.08
C ILE A 300 10.25 24.62 -1.16
N LEU A 301 9.35 23.89 -1.74
CA LEU A 301 9.45 22.44 -1.92
C LEU A 301 10.70 22.07 -2.73
N ASP A 302 10.94 22.74 -3.85
CA ASP A 302 12.13 22.53 -4.67
C ASP A 302 13.42 22.86 -3.90
N TYR A 303 13.42 23.97 -3.15
CA TYR A 303 14.54 24.35 -2.31
C TYR A 303 14.83 23.32 -1.23
N LEU A 304 13.83 22.88 -0.46
CA LEU A 304 13.97 21.89 0.61
C LEU A 304 14.53 20.58 0.07
N ASN A 305 13.98 20.07 -1.02
CA ASN A 305 14.45 18.84 -1.64
C ASN A 305 15.90 18.97 -2.16
N ALA A 306 16.27 20.11 -2.74
CA ALA A 306 17.64 20.34 -3.16
C ALA A 306 18.62 20.38 -1.98
N GLN A 307 18.23 20.95 -0.82
CA GLN A 307 19.08 20.98 0.37
C GLN A 307 19.20 19.59 1.01
N LEU A 308 18.10 18.83 1.10
CA LEU A 308 18.10 17.46 1.60
C LEU A 308 19.02 16.56 0.75
N GLN A 309 18.96 16.69 -0.57
CA GLN A 309 19.84 15.97 -1.47
C GLN A 309 21.32 16.32 -1.27
N ARG A 310 21.65 17.62 -1.12
CA ARG A 310 23.02 18.06 -0.82
C ARG A 310 23.54 17.52 0.51
N ALA A 311 22.64 17.40 1.49
CA ALA A 311 22.93 16.83 2.80
C ALA A 311 22.94 15.28 2.80
N GLN A 312 22.77 14.64 1.64
CA GLN A 312 22.70 13.18 1.47
C GLN A 312 21.62 12.53 2.38
N LYS A 313 20.47 13.19 2.53
CA LYS A 313 19.33 12.67 3.25
C LYS A 313 18.37 11.99 2.28
N ASP A 314 17.99 10.76 2.56
CA ASP A 314 16.99 10.00 1.80
C ASP A 314 15.56 10.40 2.22
N VAL A 315 15.33 11.71 2.27
CA VAL A 315 14.06 12.34 2.62
C VAL A 315 13.62 13.20 1.46
N PHE A 316 12.38 13.02 1.02
CA PHE A 316 11.80 13.76 -0.08
C PHE A 316 10.43 14.33 0.32
N VAL A 317 10.25 15.63 0.12
CA VAL A 317 8.96 16.31 0.31
C VAL A 317 8.24 16.36 -1.03
N TYR A 318 7.05 15.77 -1.10
CA TYR A 318 6.29 15.73 -2.36
C TYR A 318 5.15 16.75 -2.42
N GLU A 319 4.71 17.28 -1.28
CA GLU A 319 3.59 18.23 -1.22
C GLU A 319 3.65 19.10 0.05
N ILE A 320 3.19 20.34 -0.03
CA ILE A 320 2.94 21.23 1.11
C ILE A 320 1.45 21.53 1.15
N VAL A 321 0.78 21.05 2.18
CA VAL A 321 -0.65 21.25 2.45
C VAL A 321 -0.81 22.32 3.53
N ILE A 322 -1.78 23.21 3.37
CA ILE A 322 -2.20 24.12 4.42
C ILE A 322 -3.46 23.54 5.04
N ASP A 323 -3.34 23.17 6.30
CA ASP A 323 -4.48 22.70 7.08
C ASP A 323 -5.15 23.88 7.75
N HIS A 324 -6.41 24.08 7.44
CA HIS A 324 -7.29 24.92 8.20
C HIS A 324 -7.76 24.10 9.40
N GLU A 325 -7.33 24.45 10.63
CA GLU A 325 -8.05 23.93 11.79
C GLU A 325 -9.54 24.27 11.61
N GLU A 326 -10.37 23.23 11.61
CA GLU A 326 -11.76 23.45 11.97
C GLU A 326 -11.74 24.00 13.39
N GLN A 327 -11.81 25.33 13.52
CA GLN A 327 -12.28 25.88 14.77
C GLN A 327 -13.60 25.17 15.03
N GLU A 328 -13.71 24.47 16.14
CA GLU A 328 -15.00 24.10 16.72
C GLU A 328 -15.79 25.40 16.94
N THR A 329 -16.24 25.99 15.86
CA THR A 329 -17.31 26.95 15.89
C THR A 329 -18.53 26.11 16.21
N SER A 330 -18.96 26.19 17.47
CA SER A 330 -20.37 25.95 17.83
C SER A 330 -21.25 26.35 16.66
N PRO A 331 -22.31 25.60 16.35
CA PRO A 331 -23.20 25.91 15.24
C PRO A 331 -23.94 27.21 15.52
N ALA A 332 -23.25 28.31 15.39
CA ALA A 332 -23.75 29.65 15.54
C ALA A 332 -23.57 30.33 14.18
N ILE A 333 -24.68 30.30 13.42
CA ILE A 333 -25.00 31.28 12.40
C ILE A 333 -24.05 31.30 11.22
N LEU A 334 -24.22 30.35 10.28
CA LEU A 334 -23.90 30.64 8.89
C LEU A 334 -24.71 31.87 8.47
N PRO A 335 -24.05 32.96 8.03
CA PRO A 335 -24.78 34.12 7.56
C PRO A 335 -25.64 33.67 6.36
N SER A 336 -26.85 34.20 6.31
CA SER A 336 -27.83 34.05 5.23
C SER A 336 -27.30 34.41 3.81
N MET A 337 -26.02 34.69 3.68
CA MET A 337 -25.31 35.02 2.42
C MET A 337 -25.01 33.82 1.53
N LEU A 338 -25.05 32.59 2.02
CA LEU A 338 -24.93 31.41 1.18
C LEU A 338 -26.25 30.99 0.51
N SER A 339 -27.33 31.69 0.78
CA SER A 339 -28.63 31.46 0.14
C SER A 339 -28.82 32.19 -1.21
N SER A 340 -27.89 33.04 -1.65
CA SER A 340 -27.97 33.64 -2.98
C SER A 340 -27.37 32.65 -4.01
N GLN A 341 -28.22 31.80 -4.54
CA GLN A 341 -27.88 30.82 -5.63
C GLN A 341 -27.18 31.46 -6.83
N THR A 342 -27.31 32.77 -7.03
CA THR A 342 -26.80 33.49 -8.20
C THR A 342 -25.31 33.79 -8.12
N PHE A 343 -24.76 34.15 -6.97
CA PHE A 343 -23.35 34.53 -6.89
C PHE A 343 -22.38 33.31 -6.95
N ALA A 344 -22.76 32.21 -6.31
CA ALA A 344 -21.96 30.98 -6.34
C ALA A 344 -21.91 30.36 -7.74
N SER A 345 -22.98 30.44 -8.51
CA SER A 345 -23.05 29.90 -9.87
C SER A 345 -22.23 30.69 -10.89
N GLU A 346 -22.16 32.03 -10.79
CA GLU A 346 -21.37 32.87 -11.71
C GLU A 346 -19.85 32.70 -11.51
N VAL A 347 -19.39 32.64 -10.26
CA VAL A 347 -17.96 32.43 -9.93
C VAL A 347 -17.52 31.03 -10.35
N LEU A 348 -18.32 30.00 -10.07
CA LEU A 348 -18.05 28.63 -10.46
C LEU A 348 -18.06 28.48 -12.00
N ALA A 349 -19.03 29.07 -12.68
CA ALA A 349 -19.11 29.08 -14.13
C ALA A 349 -17.86 29.70 -14.77
N LYS A 350 -17.37 30.81 -14.22
CA LYS A 350 -16.15 31.48 -14.71
C LYS A 350 -14.92 30.60 -14.52
N GLN A 351 -14.73 30.00 -13.34
CA GLN A 351 -13.59 29.10 -13.07
C GLN A 351 -13.62 27.84 -13.94
N LEU A 352 -14.78 27.21 -14.09
CA LEU A 352 -14.94 26.04 -14.97
C LEU A 352 -14.69 26.38 -16.44
N THR A 353 -15.16 27.56 -16.90
CA THR A 353 -14.88 28.02 -18.27
C THR A 353 -13.38 28.20 -18.51
N GLU A 354 -12.65 28.80 -17.56
CA GLU A 354 -11.20 28.99 -17.65
C GLU A 354 -10.44 27.65 -17.65
N GLU A 355 -10.84 26.69 -16.83
CA GLU A 355 -10.22 25.37 -16.77
C GLU A 355 -10.54 24.53 -18.04
N LEU A 356 -11.76 24.53 -18.53
CA LEU A 356 -12.14 23.85 -19.78
C LEU A 356 -11.42 24.45 -20.98
N ALA A 357 -11.21 25.79 -21.00
CA ALA A 357 -10.44 26.44 -22.03
C ALA A 357 -8.96 26.03 -22.03
N LYS A 358 -8.34 25.98 -20.86
CA LYS A 358 -6.93 25.55 -20.69
C LYS A 358 -6.73 24.11 -21.17
N ASN A 359 -7.71 23.24 -20.99
CA ASN A 359 -7.64 21.82 -21.36
C ASN A 359 -8.19 21.51 -22.76
N GLY A 360 -8.58 22.52 -23.54
CA GLY A 360 -9.12 22.35 -24.91
C GLY A 360 -10.47 21.68 -24.97
N LEU A 361 -11.22 21.66 -23.87
CA LEU A 361 -12.52 20.99 -23.75
C LEU A 361 -13.72 21.96 -23.90
N LEU A 362 -13.45 23.23 -24.12
CA LEU A 362 -14.48 24.24 -24.36
C LEU A 362 -15.24 23.93 -25.65
N GLY A 363 -16.49 23.54 -25.56
CA GLY A 363 -17.33 23.11 -26.69
C GLY A 363 -17.71 21.63 -26.70
N PHE A 364 -17.09 20.82 -25.85
CA PHE A 364 -17.48 19.42 -25.67
C PHE A 364 -18.35 19.18 -24.43
N VAL A 365 -18.45 20.17 -23.53
CA VAL A 365 -19.19 20.05 -22.27
C VAL A 365 -20.14 21.27 -22.13
N SER A 366 -21.42 21.00 -21.86
CA SER A 366 -22.39 22.04 -21.56
C SER A 366 -22.22 22.50 -20.10
N LEU A 367 -21.93 23.78 -19.90
CA LEU A 367 -21.83 24.38 -18.55
C LEU A 367 -23.18 24.36 -17.82
N GLU A 368 -24.29 24.42 -18.55
CA GLU A 368 -25.64 24.37 -17.98
C GLU A 368 -25.95 23.01 -17.35
N GLU A 369 -25.35 21.92 -17.85
CA GLU A 369 -25.50 20.58 -17.31
C GLU A 369 -24.43 20.29 -16.21
N LEU A 370 -23.21 20.81 -16.37
CA LEU A 370 -22.10 20.53 -15.46
C LEU A 370 -22.23 21.26 -14.11
N ILE A 371 -22.65 22.51 -14.10
CA ILE A 371 -22.74 23.33 -12.89
C ILE A 371 -23.70 22.73 -11.85
N PRO A 372 -24.93 22.31 -12.18
CA PRO A 372 -25.82 21.67 -11.22
C PRO A 372 -25.25 20.39 -10.63
N GLU A 373 -24.56 19.59 -11.43
CA GLU A 373 -23.96 18.33 -10.97
C GLU A 373 -22.77 18.57 -10.02
N VAL A 374 -21.89 19.50 -10.34
CA VAL A 374 -20.78 19.90 -9.45
C VAL A 374 -21.33 20.46 -8.13
N MET A 375 -22.38 21.27 -8.17
CA MET A 375 -23.03 21.80 -6.97
C MET A 375 -23.70 20.71 -6.14
N ARG A 376 -24.30 19.70 -6.78
CA ARG A 376 -24.89 18.54 -6.11
C ARG A 376 -23.81 17.74 -5.39
N GLN A 377 -22.70 17.39 -6.06
CA GLN A 377 -21.58 16.67 -5.47
C GLN A 377 -20.91 17.45 -4.34
N ALA A 378 -20.76 18.75 -4.49
CA ALA A 378 -20.21 19.60 -3.44
C ALA A 378 -21.10 19.59 -2.18
N ARG A 379 -22.44 19.63 -2.33
CA ARG A 379 -23.38 19.52 -1.21
C ARG A 379 -23.31 18.17 -0.52
N GLU A 380 -23.24 17.08 -1.29
CA GLU A 380 -23.10 15.71 -0.76
C GLU A 380 -21.79 15.56 0.04
N ASN A 381 -20.67 16.06 -0.49
CA ASN A 381 -19.36 16.01 0.16
C ASN A 381 -19.28 16.89 1.42
N LEU A 382 -20.09 17.94 1.51
CA LEU A 382 -20.17 18.81 2.68
C LEU A 382 -21.23 18.35 3.71
N GLY A 383 -21.85 17.19 3.51
CA GLY A 383 -22.82 16.64 4.45
C GLY A 383 -24.22 17.28 4.39
N TYR A 384 -24.52 18.07 3.35
CA TYR A 384 -25.84 18.69 3.13
C TYR A 384 -26.75 17.80 2.24
N GLY A 385 -26.87 16.55 2.57
CA GLY A 385 -27.68 15.60 1.83
C GLY A 385 -28.63 14.85 2.72
N ALA A 386 -29.72 15.45 3.15
CA ALA A 386 -31.00 14.82 3.45
C ALA A 386 -31.89 15.78 4.28
N GLU A 387 -32.66 16.60 3.57
CA GLU A 387 -33.99 17.06 4.02
C GLU A 387 -34.53 18.04 2.99
N GLU A 388 -35.40 17.54 2.15
CA GLU A 388 -36.56 18.22 1.60
C GLU A 388 -37.27 17.27 0.63
N LYS A 389 -38.15 16.47 1.23
CA LYS A 389 -39.34 15.95 0.57
C LYS A 389 -40.52 16.53 1.32
N GLU A 390 -41.11 17.57 0.78
CA GLU A 390 -42.55 17.82 0.77
C GLU A 390 -42.96 18.42 -0.58
#